data_6c124014abd42075f4e323723352e901
#
_entry.id   6c124014abd42075f4e323723352e901
#
_cell.length_a   1.000
_cell.length_b   1.000
_cell.length_c   1.000
_cell.angle_alpha   90.00
_cell.angle_beta   90.00
_cell.angle_gamma   90.00
#
_symmetry.space_group_name_H-M   'P 1'
#
loop_
_entity.id
_entity.type
_entity.pdbx_description
1 polymer ?
#
loop_
_entity_poly.entity_id
_entity_poly.type
_entity_poly.pdbx_seq_one_letter_code
_entity_poly.pdbx_strand_id
1 'polypeptide(L)'
;MNVLKIIKELEDSIVKCTKCGLCQSVCPVFLELGHESSVARGKIALVEALIQGRLKLTSTLAERIRCCLLCGTCVESCPSGVRVDYIVSKARAITAKIRGISLIKWIILKVFLKNRRLFNLGLKIASTLQRTLFMPTGFGHTHKSRLDIGLDSRRVVLPLARETLKEKWPEMITPESPVRRVALFTGCTMNYMLTEIGDAVIKTLLKHGVEVIIPKYQTCCGNVAMAAGDESTFRSLAKSNLELLSGLNVDAVIVACATCGYTLKHQYLTLLGNEPEEFLNMARMVSDRTYDICEYLVNIIKVKRIWHKETQSPEDEIIVTYHDPCHLKRGLGIYKEQRELISLIEGIRLKEMSMPDRCCGGGGSFNLSYYDLSLKILDKKLDDIENTGASVVLTSCAGCHMQLVDGLAQRSLPIQVKHPIELYSETLKDFPI
;
A
#
# COMPACT_ATOMS: atom_id res chain seq x y z
N MET A 1 12.98 23.41 -6.05
CA MET A 1 11.50 23.55 -5.96
C MET A 1 11.18 24.94 -5.45
N ASN A 2 10.46 25.74 -6.23
CA ASN A 2 10.11 27.13 -5.86
C ASN A 2 8.97 27.10 -4.83
N VAL A 3 9.23 27.50 -3.59
CA VAL A 3 8.25 27.52 -2.49
C VAL A 3 7.02 28.35 -2.85
N LEU A 4 7.19 29.47 -3.54
CA LEU A 4 6.10 30.34 -3.99
C LEU A 4 5.13 29.62 -4.95
N LYS A 5 5.66 28.79 -5.86
CA LYS A 5 4.80 28.01 -6.78
C LYS A 5 3.95 26.98 -6.03
N ILE A 6 4.54 26.31 -5.03
CA ILE A 6 3.80 25.34 -4.19
C ILE A 6 2.72 26.05 -3.37
N ILE A 7 3.03 27.21 -2.82
CA ILE A 7 2.05 28.01 -2.07
C ILE A 7 0.86 28.34 -2.97
N LYS A 8 1.09 28.81 -4.18
CA LYS A 8 0.03 29.15 -5.13
C LYS A 8 -0.83 27.93 -5.52
N GLU A 9 -0.20 26.80 -5.82
CA GLU A 9 -0.92 25.53 -6.12
C GLU A 9 -1.78 25.08 -4.93
N LEU A 10 -1.32 25.30 -3.70
CA LEU A 10 -2.07 25.00 -2.48
C LEU A 10 -3.25 25.95 -2.29
N GLU A 11 -3.06 27.25 -2.52
CA GLU A 11 -4.13 28.26 -2.44
C GLU A 11 -5.29 27.92 -3.37
N ASP A 12 -5.02 27.59 -4.64
CA ASP A 12 -6.03 27.19 -5.63
C ASP A 12 -6.82 25.94 -5.20
N SER A 13 -6.17 25.03 -4.46
CA SER A 13 -6.81 23.83 -3.92
C SER A 13 -7.62 24.09 -2.65
N ILE A 14 -7.13 24.97 -1.79
CA ILE A 14 -7.73 25.34 -0.50
C ILE A 14 -9.04 26.14 -0.69
N VAL A 15 -9.04 27.09 -1.62
CA VAL A 15 -10.20 27.96 -1.93
C VAL A 15 -11.45 27.16 -2.29
N LYS A 16 -11.31 25.94 -2.85
CA LYS A 16 -12.44 25.06 -3.17
C LYS A 16 -13.21 24.58 -1.93
N CYS A 17 -12.64 24.69 -0.74
CA CYS A 17 -13.25 24.17 0.48
C CYS A 17 -14.35 25.12 1.00
N THR A 18 -15.59 24.73 0.86
CA THR A 18 -16.78 25.46 1.37
C THR A 18 -17.03 25.29 2.87
N LYS A 19 -16.16 24.55 3.59
CA LYS A 19 -16.24 24.28 5.03
C LYS A 19 -17.55 23.58 5.48
N CYS A 20 -18.23 22.86 4.59
CA CYS A 20 -19.54 22.23 4.82
C CYS A 20 -19.58 21.16 5.93
N GLY A 21 -18.44 20.55 6.28
CA GLY A 21 -18.34 19.59 7.38
C GLY A 21 -18.55 18.11 7.01
N LEU A 22 -18.96 17.75 5.79
CA LEU A 22 -19.18 16.35 5.39
C LEU A 22 -17.96 15.44 5.64
N CYS A 23 -16.74 15.97 5.57
CA CYS A 23 -15.53 15.23 5.86
C CYS A 23 -15.40 14.75 7.33
N GLN A 24 -16.20 15.30 8.27
CA GLN A 24 -16.19 14.89 9.68
C GLN A 24 -16.79 13.49 9.86
N SER A 25 -17.91 13.20 9.24
CA SER A 25 -18.63 11.93 9.39
C SER A 25 -17.84 10.73 8.85
N VAL A 26 -16.89 10.94 7.94
CA VAL A 26 -16.15 9.87 7.26
C VAL A 26 -14.68 9.78 7.66
N CYS A 27 -14.13 10.74 8.42
CA CYS A 27 -12.72 10.76 8.77
C CYS A 27 -12.41 9.79 9.92
N PRO A 28 -11.66 8.70 9.69
CA PRO A 28 -11.37 7.73 10.76
C PRO A 28 -10.58 8.34 11.92
N VAL A 29 -9.72 9.33 11.65
CA VAL A 29 -8.95 10.01 12.70
C VAL A 29 -9.84 10.95 13.53
N PHE A 30 -10.77 11.65 12.90
CA PHE A 30 -11.70 12.52 13.59
C PHE A 30 -12.69 11.74 14.46
N LEU A 31 -13.20 10.62 13.97
CA LEU A 31 -14.14 9.77 14.72
C LEU A 31 -13.54 9.22 16.02
N GLU A 32 -12.20 9.13 16.11
CA GLU A 32 -11.52 8.69 17.34
C GLU A 32 -11.07 9.87 18.24
N LEU A 33 -10.72 11.02 17.66
CA LEU A 33 -10.15 12.12 18.43
C LEU A 33 -11.14 13.25 18.75
N GLY A 34 -12.20 13.44 17.96
CA GLY A 34 -13.19 14.49 18.12
C GLY A 34 -12.70 15.93 17.90
N HIS A 35 -11.43 16.12 17.49
CA HIS A 35 -10.85 17.45 17.36
C HIS A 35 -10.93 17.97 15.92
N GLU A 36 -11.36 19.22 15.73
CA GLU A 36 -11.45 19.85 14.41
C GLU A 36 -10.10 19.82 13.65
N SER A 37 -8.98 19.98 14.33
CA SER A 37 -7.64 19.89 13.72
C SER A 37 -7.27 18.50 13.19
N SER A 38 -8.04 17.46 13.53
CA SER A 38 -7.81 16.09 13.05
C SER A 38 -8.54 15.79 11.73
N VAL A 39 -9.56 16.57 11.38
CA VAL A 39 -10.37 16.38 10.17
C VAL A 39 -9.84 17.19 8.98
N ALA A 40 -10.29 16.84 7.78
CA ALA A 40 -9.85 17.46 6.53
C ALA A 40 -10.02 18.99 6.52
N ARG A 41 -11.22 19.52 6.81
CA ARG A 41 -11.46 20.98 6.79
C ARG A 41 -10.59 21.73 7.81
N GLY A 42 -10.40 21.15 9.00
CA GLY A 42 -9.52 21.76 10.00
C GLY A 42 -8.05 21.75 9.58
N LYS A 43 -7.58 20.68 8.94
CA LYS A 43 -6.22 20.63 8.35
C LYS A 43 -6.04 21.65 7.23
N ILE A 44 -7.05 21.81 6.38
CA ILE A 44 -7.06 22.85 5.33
C ILE A 44 -6.93 24.24 5.98
N ALA A 45 -7.74 24.54 7.00
CA ALA A 45 -7.67 25.83 7.71
C ALA A 45 -6.30 26.08 8.38
N LEU A 46 -5.69 25.03 8.95
CA LEU A 46 -4.34 25.13 9.52
C LEU A 46 -3.28 25.40 8.44
N VAL A 47 -3.36 24.72 7.29
CA VAL A 47 -2.44 24.95 6.17
C VAL A 47 -2.65 26.33 5.56
N GLU A 48 -3.89 26.77 5.40
CA GLU A 48 -4.25 28.11 4.94
C GLU A 48 -3.63 29.18 5.85
N ALA A 49 -3.83 29.09 7.17
CA ALA A 49 -3.30 30.02 8.15
C ALA A 49 -1.76 30.03 8.19
N LEU A 50 -1.12 28.87 7.95
CA LEU A 50 0.35 28.76 7.83
C LEU A 50 0.85 29.49 6.57
N ILE A 51 0.22 29.30 5.43
CA ILE A 51 0.59 29.93 4.15
C ILE A 51 0.43 31.46 4.23
N GLN A 52 -0.65 31.91 4.86
CA GLN A 52 -0.94 33.34 5.04
C GLN A 52 -0.09 34.01 6.16
N GLY A 53 0.80 33.26 6.80
CA GLY A 53 1.64 33.78 7.89
C GLY A 53 0.89 34.08 9.20
N ARG A 54 -0.40 33.72 9.30
CA ARG A 54 -1.22 33.87 10.52
C ARG A 54 -0.81 32.91 11.64
N LEU A 55 -0.23 31.77 11.28
CA LEU A 55 0.33 30.79 12.22
C LEU A 55 1.81 30.53 11.91
N LYS A 56 2.60 30.36 12.97
CA LYS A 56 3.99 29.86 12.86
C LYS A 56 3.99 28.33 12.87
N LEU A 57 4.93 27.74 12.13
CA LEU A 57 5.11 26.27 12.10
C LEU A 57 5.72 25.77 13.41
N THR A 58 4.87 25.50 14.39
CA THR A 58 5.25 24.86 15.68
C THR A 58 5.32 23.32 15.55
N SER A 59 5.88 22.66 16.57
CA SER A 59 5.86 21.18 16.66
C SER A 59 4.44 20.63 16.66
N THR A 60 3.54 21.25 17.42
CA THR A 60 2.12 20.88 17.51
C THR A 60 1.42 21.01 16.15
N LEU A 61 1.62 22.11 15.43
CA LEU A 61 1.03 22.29 14.10
C LEU A 61 1.54 21.23 13.12
N ALA A 62 2.85 20.96 13.13
CA ALA A 62 3.47 19.93 12.32
C ALA A 62 2.89 18.53 12.62
N GLU A 63 2.64 18.23 13.89
CA GLU A 63 2.03 16.98 14.33
C GLU A 63 0.56 16.87 13.86
N ARG A 64 -0.25 17.92 14.01
CA ARG A 64 -1.63 17.96 13.51
C ARG A 64 -1.71 17.70 12.00
N ILE A 65 -0.78 18.23 11.21
CA ILE A 65 -0.67 17.96 9.77
C ILE A 65 -0.28 16.50 9.53
N ARG A 66 0.65 15.95 10.30
CA ARG A 66 1.09 14.55 10.16
C ARG A 66 0.06 13.53 10.60
N CYS A 67 -0.81 13.85 11.55
CA CYS A 67 -1.87 12.96 12.03
C CYS A 67 -3.01 12.82 11.01
N CYS A 68 -2.70 12.17 9.88
CA CYS A 68 -3.62 11.89 8.78
C CYS A 68 -3.20 10.58 8.09
N LEU A 69 -4.15 9.70 7.81
CA LEU A 69 -3.92 8.42 7.14
C LEU A 69 -3.69 8.54 5.63
N LEU A 70 -4.03 9.68 5.03
CA LEU A 70 -4.07 9.87 3.57
C LEU A 70 -4.99 8.83 2.86
N CYS A 71 -6.03 8.37 3.53
CA CYS A 71 -6.91 7.31 3.05
C CYS A 71 -7.91 7.76 1.97
N GLY A 72 -8.00 9.06 1.68
CA GLY A 72 -8.83 9.61 0.61
C GLY A 72 -10.34 9.63 0.90
N THR A 73 -10.84 9.11 2.03
CA THR A 73 -12.29 9.07 2.31
C THR A 73 -12.93 10.46 2.28
N CYS A 74 -12.24 11.46 2.83
CA CYS A 74 -12.71 12.85 2.78
C CYS A 74 -12.62 13.48 1.37
N VAL A 75 -11.82 12.94 0.47
CA VAL A 75 -11.73 13.37 -0.93
C VAL A 75 -12.93 12.83 -1.70
N GLU A 76 -13.22 11.53 -1.56
CA GLU A 76 -14.35 10.84 -2.18
C GLU A 76 -15.68 11.46 -1.76
N SER A 77 -15.83 11.83 -0.48
CA SER A 77 -17.06 12.42 0.08
C SER A 77 -17.17 13.94 -0.12
N CYS A 78 -16.20 14.57 -0.79
CA CYS A 78 -16.19 16.03 -0.92
C CYS A 78 -16.99 16.50 -2.14
N PRO A 79 -18.13 17.21 -1.98
CA PRO A 79 -18.92 17.69 -3.10
C PRO A 79 -18.21 18.76 -3.93
N SER A 80 -17.21 19.46 -3.32
CA SER A 80 -16.40 20.48 -3.99
C SER A 80 -15.12 19.92 -4.60
N GLY A 81 -14.89 18.61 -4.56
CA GLY A 81 -13.74 17.94 -5.16
C GLY A 81 -12.38 18.35 -4.58
N VAL A 82 -12.32 18.71 -3.29
CA VAL A 82 -11.06 19.17 -2.65
C VAL A 82 -10.10 18.00 -2.47
N ARG A 83 -8.93 18.09 -3.08
CA ARG A 83 -7.86 17.09 -2.98
C ARG A 83 -7.07 17.24 -1.68
N VAL A 84 -7.72 16.86 -0.57
CA VAL A 84 -7.12 16.95 0.79
C VAL A 84 -5.85 16.12 0.91
N ASP A 85 -5.81 14.97 0.24
CA ASP A 85 -4.64 14.10 0.13
C ASP A 85 -3.42 14.85 -0.44
N TYR A 86 -3.61 15.63 -1.50
CA TYR A 86 -2.58 16.48 -2.09
C TYR A 86 -2.15 17.61 -1.14
N ILE A 87 -3.13 18.35 -0.58
CA ILE A 87 -2.86 19.46 0.34
C ILE A 87 -2.02 18.99 1.54
N VAL A 88 -2.44 17.89 2.18
CA VAL A 88 -1.74 17.34 3.36
C VAL A 88 -0.36 16.80 2.98
N SER A 89 -0.22 16.13 1.83
CA SER A 89 1.07 15.63 1.36
C SER A 89 2.07 16.76 1.12
N LYS A 90 1.65 17.85 0.46
CA LYS A 90 2.49 19.05 0.26
C LYS A 90 2.80 19.77 1.56
N ALA A 91 1.83 19.91 2.47
CA ALA A 91 2.05 20.50 3.78
C ALA A 91 3.06 19.68 4.62
N ARG A 92 3.03 18.34 4.54
CA ARG A 92 4.06 17.47 5.14
C ARG A 92 5.44 17.72 4.55
N ALA A 93 5.55 17.88 3.23
CA ALA A 93 6.82 18.14 2.56
C ALA A 93 7.39 19.49 3.00
N ILE A 94 6.58 20.56 3.08
CA ILE A 94 6.98 21.86 3.61
C ILE A 94 7.45 21.72 5.07
N THR A 95 6.67 21.03 5.89
CA THR A 95 7.00 20.78 7.30
C THR A 95 8.33 20.06 7.47
N ALA A 96 8.55 19.00 6.69
CA ALA A 96 9.78 18.22 6.72
C ALA A 96 10.99 19.04 6.23
N LYS A 97 10.79 19.92 5.25
CA LYS A 97 11.84 20.82 4.76
C LYS A 97 12.27 21.86 5.79
N ILE A 98 11.31 22.42 6.56
CA ILE A 98 11.59 23.49 7.53
C ILE A 98 12.09 22.91 8.87
N ARG A 99 11.47 21.86 9.38
CA ARG A 99 11.77 21.30 10.71
C ARG A 99 12.68 20.07 10.67
N GLY A 100 12.95 19.54 9.47
CA GLY A 100 13.63 18.26 9.30
C GLY A 100 12.70 17.06 9.57
N ILE A 101 13.25 15.88 9.36
CA ILE A 101 12.67 14.59 9.75
C ILE A 101 13.55 14.00 10.87
N SER A 102 12.99 13.11 11.71
CA SER A 102 13.79 12.48 12.78
C SER A 102 15.00 11.74 12.21
N LEU A 103 16.10 11.69 12.95
CA LEU A 103 17.36 11.08 12.52
C LEU A 103 17.17 9.64 12.02
N ILE A 104 16.39 8.83 12.74
CA ILE A 104 16.09 7.45 12.36
C ILE A 104 15.38 7.40 10.99
N LYS A 105 14.33 8.22 10.79
CA LYS A 105 13.65 8.32 9.50
C LYS A 105 14.58 8.82 8.41
N TRP A 106 15.45 9.78 8.72
CA TRP A 106 16.44 10.29 7.78
C TRP A 106 17.40 9.19 7.33
N ILE A 107 17.97 8.42 8.26
CA ILE A 107 18.85 7.29 7.94
C ILE A 107 18.12 6.26 7.06
N ILE A 108 16.91 5.85 7.44
CA ILE A 108 16.13 4.86 6.67
C ILE A 108 15.85 5.37 5.26
N LEU A 109 15.39 6.62 5.11
CA LEU A 109 14.96 7.16 3.82
C LEU A 109 16.15 7.58 2.94
N LYS A 110 17.13 8.30 3.49
CA LYS A 110 18.24 8.89 2.71
C LYS A 110 19.39 7.94 2.47
N VAL A 111 19.70 7.08 3.45
CA VAL A 111 20.84 6.18 3.35
C VAL A 111 20.39 4.81 2.81
N PHE A 112 19.46 4.15 3.51
CA PHE A 112 19.07 2.80 3.13
C PHE A 112 18.15 2.77 1.90
N LEU A 113 17.02 3.47 1.93
CA LEU A 113 16.03 3.35 0.87
C LEU A 113 16.53 3.89 -0.49
N LYS A 114 17.37 4.92 -0.45
CA LYS A 114 17.98 5.50 -1.64
C LYS A 114 19.15 4.68 -2.18
N ASN A 115 19.89 3.99 -1.31
CA ASN A 115 21.00 3.13 -1.70
C ASN A 115 20.60 1.66 -1.63
N ARG A 116 20.23 1.10 -2.77
CA ARG A 116 19.76 -0.26 -2.88
C ARG A 116 20.73 -1.33 -2.34
N ARG A 117 22.05 -1.16 -2.56
CA ARG A 117 23.03 -2.13 -2.05
C ARG A 117 23.04 -2.15 -0.53
N LEU A 118 23.05 -0.96 0.09
CA LEU A 118 22.98 -0.83 1.54
C LEU A 118 21.63 -1.32 2.09
N PHE A 119 20.53 -1.07 1.38
CA PHE A 119 19.20 -1.55 1.76
C PHE A 119 19.14 -3.08 1.78
N ASN A 120 19.59 -3.73 0.70
CA ASN A 120 19.64 -5.18 0.61
C ASN A 120 20.56 -5.78 1.69
N LEU A 121 21.77 -5.23 1.88
CA LEU A 121 22.69 -5.68 2.91
C LEU A 121 22.10 -5.53 4.31
N GLY A 122 21.51 -4.37 4.60
CA GLY A 122 20.86 -4.11 5.89
C GLY A 122 19.72 -5.06 6.18
N LEU A 123 18.85 -5.35 5.20
CA LEU A 123 17.76 -6.31 5.34
C LEU A 123 18.29 -7.76 5.47
N LYS A 124 19.36 -8.13 4.79
CA LYS A 124 19.99 -9.45 4.92
C LYS A 124 20.58 -9.65 6.32
N ILE A 125 21.25 -8.64 6.87
CA ILE A 125 21.71 -8.64 8.26
C ILE A 125 20.50 -8.74 9.21
N ALA A 126 19.49 -7.92 9.00
CA ALA A 126 18.28 -7.93 9.83
C ALA A 126 17.54 -9.28 9.76
N SER A 127 17.43 -9.92 8.59
CA SER A 127 16.83 -11.26 8.44
C SER A 127 17.59 -12.36 9.17
N THR A 128 18.92 -12.23 9.29
CA THR A 128 19.77 -13.15 10.06
C THR A 128 19.59 -12.93 11.57
N LEU A 129 19.60 -11.65 11.99
CA LEU A 129 19.46 -11.27 13.40
C LEU A 129 18.02 -11.36 13.92
N GLN A 130 17.00 -11.43 13.05
CA GLN A 130 15.61 -11.43 13.48
C GLN A 130 15.29 -12.59 14.44
N ARG A 131 15.92 -13.75 14.32
CA ARG A 131 15.71 -14.90 15.22
C ARG A 131 16.16 -14.60 16.65
N THR A 132 17.17 -13.76 16.82
CA THR A 132 17.72 -13.36 18.12
C THR A 132 16.90 -12.20 18.71
N LEU A 133 16.52 -11.24 17.88
CA LEU A 133 15.82 -10.02 18.29
C LEU A 133 14.31 -10.18 18.42
N PHE A 134 13.73 -11.17 17.75
CA PHE A 134 12.30 -11.42 17.73
C PHE A 134 11.99 -12.85 18.15
N MET A 135 10.83 -13.06 18.75
CA MET A 135 10.29 -14.37 19.05
C MET A 135 9.06 -14.64 18.19
N PRO A 136 8.88 -15.89 17.71
CA PRO A 136 7.64 -16.29 17.06
C PRO A 136 6.47 -16.11 18.04
N THR A 137 5.34 -15.67 17.50
CA THR A 137 4.07 -15.70 18.24
C THR A 137 3.36 -17.01 17.88
N GLY A 138 2.42 -17.44 18.69
CA GLY A 138 1.56 -18.59 18.35
C GLY A 138 0.56 -18.30 17.21
N PHE A 139 0.69 -17.16 16.52
CA PHE A 139 -0.25 -16.68 15.52
C PHE A 139 0.41 -16.63 14.13
N GLY A 140 0.17 -17.66 13.32
CA GLY A 140 0.74 -17.78 11.97
C GLY A 140 2.26 -17.60 11.95
N HIS A 141 2.78 -17.00 10.89
CA HIS A 141 4.22 -16.68 10.73
C HIS A 141 4.58 -15.30 11.27
N THR A 142 4.13 -14.95 12.47
CA THR A 142 4.34 -13.63 13.06
C THR A 142 5.33 -13.62 14.21
N HIS A 143 5.90 -12.43 14.50
CA HIS A 143 6.94 -12.25 15.48
C HIS A 143 6.69 -11.04 16.38
N LYS A 144 7.13 -11.10 17.63
CA LYS A 144 7.21 -9.94 18.56
C LYS A 144 8.67 -9.62 18.88
N SER A 145 8.98 -8.34 19.07
CA SER A 145 10.31 -7.94 19.51
C SER A 145 10.60 -8.41 20.92
N ARG A 146 11.81 -8.92 21.16
CA ARG A 146 12.33 -9.26 22.49
C ARG A 146 12.91 -8.06 23.23
N LEU A 147 13.35 -7.05 22.49
CA LEU A 147 14.03 -5.87 22.97
C LEU A 147 13.25 -4.63 22.60
N ASP A 148 13.39 -3.56 23.36
CA ASP A 148 12.91 -2.23 22.98
C ASP A 148 13.80 -1.68 21.86
N ILE A 149 13.33 -1.82 20.63
CA ILE A 149 13.98 -1.32 19.41
C ILE A 149 13.28 -0.07 18.89
N GLY A 150 12.50 0.63 19.75
CA GLY A 150 11.70 1.79 19.37
C GLY A 150 10.40 1.43 18.62
N LEU A 151 10.00 0.17 18.64
CA LEU A 151 8.67 -0.31 18.24
C LEU A 151 7.85 -0.61 19.50
N ASP A 152 6.55 -0.31 19.44
CA ASP A 152 5.65 -0.68 20.53
C ASP A 152 5.74 -2.21 20.79
N SER A 153 5.93 -2.61 22.06
CA SER A 153 6.14 -4.02 22.43
C SER A 153 4.94 -4.92 22.16
N ARG A 154 3.75 -4.35 22.02
CA ARG A 154 2.52 -5.08 21.67
C ARG A 154 2.51 -5.49 20.21
N ARG A 155 3.24 -4.76 19.35
CA ARG A 155 3.20 -4.91 17.90
C ARG A 155 3.66 -6.29 17.46
N VAL A 156 2.86 -6.87 16.59
CA VAL A 156 3.18 -8.10 15.87
C VAL A 156 3.64 -7.75 14.45
N VAL A 157 4.75 -8.33 14.03
CA VAL A 157 5.36 -8.06 12.73
C VAL A 157 5.54 -9.35 11.92
N LEU A 158 5.46 -9.22 10.60
CA LEU A 158 5.84 -10.31 9.71
C LEU A 158 7.36 -10.43 9.65
N PRO A 159 7.90 -11.64 9.53
CA PRO A 159 9.34 -11.86 9.38
C PRO A 159 9.84 -11.35 8.03
N LEU A 160 11.12 -11.01 8.00
CA LEU A 160 11.83 -10.81 6.75
C LEU A 160 12.10 -12.17 6.10
N ALA A 161 11.87 -12.28 4.82
CA ALA A 161 12.21 -13.46 4.04
C ALA A 161 13.73 -13.71 4.07
N ARG A 162 14.14 -14.97 4.18
CA ARG A 162 15.57 -15.34 4.10
C ARG A 162 16.12 -15.15 2.70
N GLU A 163 15.33 -15.48 1.72
CA GLU A 163 15.57 -15.31 0.30
C GLU A 163 14.50 -14.36 -0.25
N THR A 164 14.95 -13.27 -0.87
CA THR A 164 14.04 -12.30 -1.47
C THR A 164 13.39 -12.88 -2.73
N LEU A 165 12.23 -12.38 -3.12
CA LEU A 165 11.57 -12.80 -4.35
C LEU A 165 12.50 -12.67 -5.58
N LYS A 166 13.31 -11.61 -5.63
CA LYS A 166 14.28 -11.36 -6.70
C LYS A 166 15.51 -12.28 -6.67
N GLU A 167 15.84 -12.87 -5.53
CA GLU A 167 16.87 -13.92 -5.43
C GLU A 167 16.29 -15.26 -5.83
N LYS A 168 15.07 -15.56 -5.43
CA LYS A 168 14.36 -16.83 -5.69
C LYS A 168 14.07 -17.05 -7.17
N TRP A 169 13.72 -16.00 -7.92
CA TRP A 169 13.35 -16.12 -9.32
C TRP A 169 14.38 -15.47 -10.24
N PRO A 170 14.64 -16.05 -11.44
CA PRO A 170 15.45 -15.39 -12.47
C PRO A 170 14.83 -14.06 -12.89
N GLU A 171 15.57 -13.23 -13.60
CA GLU A 171 15.08 -11.92 -14.06
C GLU A 171 13.99 -12.04 -15.13
N MET A 172 14.07 -13.08 -15.95
CA MET A 172 13.10 -13.39 -16.99
C MET A 172 12.67 -14.84 -16.89
N ILE A 173 11.36 -15.07 -16.95
CA ILE A 173 10.74 -16.40 -16.86
C ILE A 173 9.77 -16.50 -18.01
N THR A 174 10.08 -17.42 -18.94
CA THR A 174 9.31 -17.61 -20.17
C THR A 174 8.54 -18.93 -20.12
N PRO A 175 7.21 -18.94 -20.28
CA PRO A 175 6.44 -20.17 -20.41
C PRO A 175 6.70 -20.82 -21.80
N GLU A 176 6.27 -22.08 -21.96
CA GLU A 176 6.47 -22.82 -23.24
C GLU A 176 5.93 -22.09 -24.47
N SER A 177 4.79 -21.41 -24.33
CA SER A 177 4.13 -20.70 -25.43
C SER A 177 3.73 -19.29 -24.96
N PRO A 178 4.65 -18.33 -24.96
CA PRO A 178 4.38 -16.98 -24.47
C PRO A 178 3.45 -16.21 -25.42
N VAL A 179 2.34 -15.72 -24.90
CA VAL A 179 1.35 -14.91 -25.65
C VAL A 179 1.45 -13.42 -25.30
N ARG A 180 2.02 -13.08 -24.16
CA ARG A 180 2.21 -11.71 -23.62
C ARG A 180 3.48 -11.66 -22.80
N ARG A 181 3.98 -10.44 -22.60
CA ARG A 181 5.15 -10.17 -21.77
C ARG A 181 4.84 -9.05 -20.78
N VAL A 182 5.10 -9.26 -19.48
CA VAL A 182 4.85 -8.26 -18.46
C VAL A 182 6.06 -8.04 -17.57
N ALA A 183 6.16 -6.84 -16.98
CA ALA A 183 7.11 -6.57 -15.91
C ALA A 183 6.39 -6.69 -14.56
N LEU A 184 6.93 -7.46 -13.62
CA LEU A 184 6.42 -7.52 -12.25
C LEU A 184 7.12 -6.47 -11.37
N PHE A 185 6.36 -5.47 -10.95
CA PHE A 185 6.84 -4.52 -9.95
C PHE A 185 6.62 -5.07 -8.55
N THR A 186 7.67 -5.65 -7.97
CA THR A 186 7.61 -6.31 -6.65
C THR A 186 7.48 -5.32 -5.48
N GLY A 187 7.94 -4.09 -5.66
CA GLY A 187 8.06 -3.14 -4.55
C GLY A 187 8.98 -3.65 -3.43
N CYS A 188 8.80 -3.12 -2.21
CA CYS A 188 9.63 -3.52 -1.06
C CYS A 188 8.99 -4.68 -0.27
N THR A 189 7.70 -4.59 0.09
CA THR A 189 7.09 -5.56 1.01
C THR A 189 6.97 -6.96 0.39
N MET A 190 6.51 -7.05 -0.86
CA MET A 190 6.42 -8.33 -1.57
C MET A 190 7.81 -8.93 -1.82
N ASN A 191 8.83 -8.11 -2.06
CA ASN A 191 10.18 -8.63 -2.28
C ASN A 191 10.85 -9.18 -1.01
N TYR A 192 10.58 -8.58 0.17
CA TYR A 192 11.34 -8.87 1.39
C TYR A 192 10.54 -9.51 2.52
N MET A 193 9.21 -9.55 2.45
CA MET A 193 8.35 -10.04 3.54
C MET A 193 7.23 -10.96 3.06
N LEU A 194 6.49 -10.59 2.03
CA LEU A 194 5.34 -11.30 1.50
C LEU A 194 5.69 -11.95 0.14
N THR A 195 6.74 -12.77 0.14
CA THR A 195 7.27 -13.40 -1.07
C THR A 195 6.28 -14.39 -1.69
N GLU A 196 5.41 -14.97 -0.86
CA GLU A 196 4.36 -15.90 -1.27
C GLU A 196 3.37 -15.25 -2.26
N ILE A 197 3.04 -13.98 -2.04
CA ILE A 197 2.20 -13.21 -2.98
C ILE A 197 2.91 -13.09 -4.34
N GLY A 198 4.22 -12.80 -4.33
CA GLY A 198 5.02 -12.74 -5.54
C GLY A 198 5.10 -14.08 -6.27
N ASP A 199 5.28 -15.16 -5.53
CA ASP A 199 5.26 -16.53 -6.08
C ASP A 199 3.92 -16.84 -6.75
N ALA A 200 2.82 -16.50 -6.08
CA ALA A 200 1.47 -16.70 -6.61
C ALA A 200 1.23 -15.91 -7.90
N VAL A 201 1.68 -14.64 -7.95
CA VAL A 201 1.60 -13.81 -9.16
C VAL A 201 2.37 -14.44 -10.32
N ILE A 202 3.64 -14.81 -10.09
CA ILE A 202 4.51 -15.37 -11.13
C ILE A 202 3.92 -16.68 -11.66
N LYS A 203 3.59 -17.62 -10.77
CA LYS A 203 3.01 -18.92 -11.16
C LYS A 203 1.73 -18.76 -11.94
N THR A 204 0.84 -17.87 -11.51
CA THR A 204 -0.43 -17.61 -12.20
C THR A 204 -0.19 -17.04 -13.59
N LEU A 205 0.68 -16.06 -13.74
CA LEU A 205 0.98 -15.46 -15.04
C LEU A 205 1.58 -16.46 -16.01
N LEU A 206 2.57 -17.24 -15.56
CA LEU A 206 3.19 -18.30 -16.38
C LEU A 206 2.16 -19.33 -16.85
N LYS A 207 1.24 -19.73 -15.96
CA LYS A 207 0.18 -20.69 -16.29
C LYS A 207 -0.76 -20.20 -17.39
N HIS A 208 -0.95 -18.90 -17.46
CA HIS A 208 -1.75 -18.25 -18.51
C HIS A 208 -0.91 -17.81 -19.74
N GLY A 209 0.29 -18.37 -19.93
CA GLY A 209 1.14 -18.08 -21.10
C GLY A 209 1.76 -16.69 -21.07
N VAL A 210 1.88 -16.06 -19.89
CA VAL A 210 2.47 -14.72 -19.78
C VAL A 210 3.92 -14.81 -19.32
N GLU A 211 4.83 -14.32 -20.16
CA GLU A 211 6.26 -14.17 -19.82
C GLU A 211 6.42 -13.06 -18.77
N VAL A 212 7.19 -13.34 -17.72
CA VAL A 212 7.35 -12.42 -16.58
C VAL A 212 8.80 -11.93 -16.50
N ILE A 213 8.98 -10.62 -16.57
CA ILE A 213 10.23 -9.95 -16.27
C ILE A 213 10.16 -9.42 -14.84
N ILE A 214 11.15 -9.76 -14.00
CA ILE A 214 11.32 -9.23 -12.64
C ILE A 214 12.54 -8.30 -12.66
N PRO A 215 12.36 -7.00 -12.94
CA PRO A 215 13.51 -6.11 -13.10
C PRO A 215 14.32 -6.06 -11.80
N LYS A 216 15.57 -6.55 -11.84
CA LYS A 216 16.42 -6.63 -10.64
C LYS A 216 16.73 -5.25 -10.06
N TYR A 217 16.73 -4.19 -10.88
CA TYR A 217 17.09 -2.82 -10.49
C TYR A 217 15.92 -1.93 -10.05
N GLN A 218 14.67 -2.41 -10.02
CA GLN A 218 13.55 -1.65 -9.46
C GLN A 218 13.77 -1.34 -7.97
N THR A 219 13.28 -0.17 -7.55
CA THR A 219 13.39 0.32 -6.17
C THR A 219 12.02 0.27 -5.46
N CYS A 220 11.93 0.80 -4.25
CA CYS A 220 10.64 1.09 -3.63
C CYS A 220 9.84 2.08 -4.48
N CYS A 221 8.51 1.99 -4.51
CA CYS A 221 7.67 2.97 -5.21
C CYS A 221 7.81 4.40 -4.65
N GLY A 222 8.33 4.55 -3.43
CA GLY A 222 8.58 5.84 -2.80
C GLY A 222 7.45 6.35 -1.90
N ASN A 223 6.28 5.71 -1.85
CA ASN A 223 5.14 6.20 -1.06
C ASN A 223 5.49 6.40 0.42
N VAL A 224 6.35 5.58 1.00
CA VAL A 224 6.80 5.74 2.39
C VAL A 224 7.59 7.04 2.61
N ALA A 225 8.40 7.45 1.63
CA ALA A 225 9.12 8.71 1.67
C ALA A 225 8.13 9.89 1.54
N MET A 226 7.16 9.79 0.63
CA MET A 226 6.11 10.80 0.46
C MET A 226 5.26 10.95 1.71
N ALA A 227 4.83 9.85 2.33
CA ALA A 227 4.07 9.86 3.59
C ALA A 227 4.86 10.51 4.75
N ALA A 228 6.19 10.38 4.75
CA ALA A 228 7.07 11.04 5.72
C ALA A 228 7.35 12.53 5.40
N GLY A 229 6.95 13.02 4.21
CA GLY A 229 7.23 14.37 3.71
C GLY A 229 8.59 14.52 3.01
N ASP A 230 9.31 13.41 2.77
CA ASP A 230 10.59 13.44 2.05
C ASP A 230 10.37 13.35 0.52
N GLU A 231 9.90 14.46 -0.04
CA GLU A 231 9.64 14.56 -1.47
C GLU A 231 10.91 14.34 -2.32
N SER A 232 12.10 14.71 -1.82
CA SER A 232 13.34 14.55 -2.57
C SER A 232 13.73 13.07 -2.75
N THR A 233 13.56 12.25 -1.73
CA THR A 233 13.75 10.79 -1.84
C THR A 233 12.68 10.18 -2.72
N PHE A 234 11.40 10.57 -2.56
CA PHE A 234 10.32 10.14 -3.45
C PHE A 234 10.65 10.38 -4.92
N ARG A 235 11.06 11.61 -5.29
CA ARG A 235 11.42 11.98 -6.67
C ARG A 235 12.59 11.15 -7.21
N SER A 236 13.61 10.92 -6.40
CA SER A 236 14.77 10.10 -6.80
C SER A 236 14.38 8.65 -7.10
N LEU A 237 13.54 8.05 -6.24
CA LEU A 237 13.04 6.68 -6.45
C LEU A 237 12.10 6.59 -7.66
N ALA A 238 11.22 7.57 -7.82
CA ALA A 238 10.31 7.65 -8.94
C ALA A 238 11.06 7.72 -10.28
N LYS A 239 12.05 8.61 -10.40
CA LYS A 239 12.88 8.72 -11.61
C LYS A 239 13.56 7.41 -11.96
N SER A 240 14.22 6.78 -10.97
CA SER A 240 14.89 5.49 -11.18
C SER A 240 13.94 4.38 -11.64
N ASN A 241 12.73 4.33 -11.08
CA ASN A 241 11.72 3.35 -11.52
C ASN A 241 11.15 3.69 -12.90
N LEU A 242 10.95 4.98 -13.21
CA LEU A 242 10.44 5.41 -14.52
C LEU A 242 11.44 5.10 -15.63
N GLU A 243 12.72 5.44 -15.46
CA GLU A 243 13.80 5.11 -16.40
C GLU A 243 13.85 3.59 -16.66
N LEU A 244 13.77 2.79 -15.62
CA LEU A 244 13.80 1.34 -15.71
C LEU A 244 12.56 0.79 -16.44
N LEU A 245 11.35 1.14 -15.98
CA LEU A 245 10.11 0.54 -16.46
C LEU A 245 9.72 1.02 -17.86
N SER A 246 10.01 2.28 -18.21
CA SER A 246 9.74 2.80 -19.57
C SER A 246 10.65 2.20 -20.62
N GLY A 247 11.86 1.78 -20.24
CA GLY A 247 12.83 1.13 -21.14
C GLY A 247 12.55 -0.35 -21.41
N LEU A 248 11.59 -0.98 -20.71
CA LEU A 248 11.24 -2.38 -20.92
C LEU A 248 10.27 -2.54 -22.10
N ASN A 249 10.56 -3.52 -22.96
CA ASN A 249 9.62 -3.96 -23.98
C ASN A 249 8.62 -4.95 -23.40
N VAL A 250 7.56 -4.42 -22.77
CA VAL A 250 6.49 -5.20 -22.11
C VAL A 250 5.11 -4.64 -22.43
N ASP A 251 4.11 -5.50 -22.45
CA ASP A 251 2.71 -5.14 -22.66
C ASP A 251 2.11 -4.44 -21.42
N ALA A 252 2.54 -4.86 -20.22
CA ALA A 252 2.03 -4.32 -18.96
C ALA A 252 3.07 -4.34 -17.84
N VAL A 253 2.84 -3.50 -16.83
CA VAL A 253 3.51 -3.52 -15.52
C VAL A 253 2.51 -4.01 -14.50
N ILE A 254 2.77 -5.16 -13.90
CA ILE A 254 1.88 -5.80 -12.93
C ILE A 254 2.29 -5.44 -11.51
N VAL A 255 1.32 -5.09 -10.69
CA VAL A 255 1.46 -4.85 -9.26
C VAL A 255 0.50 -5.74 -8.47
N ALA A 256 0.91 -6.23 -7.31
CA ALA A 256 0.05 -6.90 -6.33
C ALA A 256 0.05 -6.13 -4.99
N CYS A 257 0.08 -4.81 -5.09
CA CYS A 257 0.00 -3.91 -3.94
C CYS A 257 -0.67 -2.60 -4.34
N ALA A 258 -1.84 -2.35 -3.78
CA ALA A 258 -2.63 -1.13 -4.02
C ALA A 258 -1.82 0.17 -3.88
N THR A 259 -0.95 0.24 -2.88
CA THR A 259 -0.10 1.42 -2.66
C THR A 259 0.92 1.61 -3.78
N CYS A 260 1.54 0.52 -4.27
CA CYS A 260 2.46 0.60 -5.41
C CYS A 260 1.71 0.98 -6.69
N GLY A 261 0.57 0.36 -6.98
CA GLY A 261 -0.27 0.69 -8.13
C GLY A 261 -0.70 2.15 -8.14
N TYR A 262 -1.24 2.66 -7.02
CA TYR A 262 -1.61 4.06 -6.88
C TYR A 262 -0.42 5.01 -7.08
N THR A 263 0.75 4.63 -6.58
CA THR A 263 1.95 5.45 -6.73
C THR A 263 2.42 5.52 -8.18
N LEU A 264 2.49 4.39 -8.89
CA LEU A 264 2.91 4.33 -10.29
C LEU A 264 1.90 5.01 -11.22
N LYS A 265 0.59 4.75 -11.02
CA LYS A 265 -0.47 5.29 -11.89
C LYS A 265 -0.79 6.76 -11.62
N HIS A 266 -0.74 7.20 -10.36
CA HIS A 266 -1.25 8.51 -9.95
C HIS A 266 -0.21 9.44 -9.36
N GLN A 267 0.54 8.98 -8.34
CA GLN A 267 1.41 9.88 -7.61
C GLN A 267 2.62 10.32 -8.46
N TYR A 268 3.14 9.48 -9.33
CA TYR A 268 4.23 9.87 -10.24
C TYR A 268 3.76 10.99 -11.17
N LEU A 269 2.56 10.93 -11.72
CA LEU A 269 2.01 12.00 -12.56
C LEU A 269 1.78 13.30 -11.79
N THR A 270 1.17 13.22 -10.61
CA THR A 270 0.75 14.41 -9.85
C THR A 270 1.91 15.10 -9.11
N LEU A 271 2.88 14.34 -8.62
CA LEU A 271 3.96 14.87 -7.78
C LEU A 271 5.23 15.19 -8.57
N LEU A 272 5.37 14.68 -9.79
CA LEU A 272 6.46 15.00 -10.71
C LEU A 272 6.11 16.14 -11.70
N GLY A 273 4.96 16.78 -11.58
CA GLY A 273 4.46 17.78 -12.54
C GLY A 273 5.39 18.99 -12.80
N ASN A 274 6.45 19.16 -12.01
CA ASN A 274 7.48 20.17 -12.21
C ASN A 274 8.82 19.60 -12.76
N GLU A 275 8.83 18.33 -13.15
CA GLU A 275 10.00 17.69 -13.79
C GLU A 275 10.00 17.94 -15.30
N PRO A 276 11.14 17.73 -15.99
CA PRO A 276 11.21 17.80 -17.44
C PRO A 276 10.17 16.92 -18.13
N GLU A 277 9.70 17.35 -19.29
CA GLU A 277 8.64 16.66 -20.06
C GLU A 277 8.98 15.19 -20.35
N GLU A 278 10.25 14.87 -20.53
CA GLU A 278 10.74 13.51 -20.69
C GLU A 278 10.28 12.58 -19.55
N PHE A 279 10.46 13.01 -18.28
CA PHE A 279 10.00 12.24 -17.11
C PHE A 279 8.49 12.17 -17.01
N LEU A 280 7.78 13.22 -17.44
CA LEU A 280 6.32 13.21 -17.49
C LEU A 280 5.80 12.22 -18.54
N ASN A 281 6.46 12.11 -19.68
CA ASN A 281 6.13 11.14 -20.71
C ASN A 281 6.39 9.71 -20.25
N MET A 282 7.53 9.46 -19.59
CA MET A 282 7.79 8.16 -18.94
C MET A 282 6.72 7.83 -17.89
N ALA A 283 6.31 8.81 -17.08
CA ALA A 283 5.28 8.62 -16.05
C ALA A 283 3.91 8.29 -16.67
N ARG A 284 3.50 8.94 -17.78
CA ARG A 284 2.29 8.61 -18.53
C ARG A 284 2.37 7.18 -19.07
N MET A 285 3.46 6.83 -19.76
CA MET A 285 3.68 5.48 -20.31
C MET A 285 3.60 4.39 -19.23
N VAL A 286 4.25 4.58 -18.08
CA VAL A 286 4.21 3.62 -16.96
C VAL A 286 2.81 3.57 -16.35
N SER A 287 2.14 4.72 -16.18
CA SER A 287 0.77 4.80 -15.68
C SER A 287 -0.20 3.98 -16.52
N ASP A 288 -0.17 4.18 -17.85
CA ASP A 288 -1.11 3.56 -18.79
C ASP A 288 -0.94 2.03 -18.88
N ARG A 289 0.30 1.55 -18.68
CA ARG A 289 0.62 0.11 -18.71
C ARG A 289 0.56 -0.57 -17.34
N THR A 290 0.32 0.15 -16.24
CA THR A 290 0.28 -0.44 -14.90
C THR A 290 -1.10 -1.02 -14.60
N TYR A 291 -1.16 -2.27 -14.15
CA TYR A 291 -2.37 -2.98 -13.76
C TYR A 291 -2.20 -3.63 -12.39
N ASP A 292 -3.27 -3.62 -11.59
CA ASP A 292 -3.39 -4.54 -10.47
C ASP A 292 -3.50 -5.98 -11.00
N ILE A 293 -2.94 -6.96 -10.30
CA ILE A 293 -2.94 -8.36 -10.77
C ILE A 293 -4.35 -8.90 -10.97
N CYS A 294 -5.29 -8.59 -10.06
CA CYS A 294 -6.67 -9.06 -10.20
C CYS A 294 -7.36 -8.39 -11.41
N GLU A 295 -7.16 -7.09 -11.58
CA GLU A 295 -7.62 -6.34 -12.75
C GLU A 295 -7.08 -6.95 -14.05
N TYR A 296 -5.79 -7.28 -14.08
CA TYR A 296 -5.16 -7.86 -15.26
C TYR A 296 -5.70 -9.25 -15.60
N LEU A 297 -5.88 -10.10 -14.59
CA LEU A 297 -6.41 -11.46 -14.78
C LEU A 297 -7.87 -11.44 -15.27
N VAL A 298 -8.69 -10.58 -14.69
CA VAL A 298 -10.13 -10.50 -15.03
C VAL A 298 -10.33 -9.82 -16.39
N ASN A 299 -9.77 -8.62 -16.57
CA ASN A 299 -10.09 -7.77 -17.71
C ASN A 299 -9.26 -8.07 -18.96
N ILE A 300 -8.00 -8.51 -18.80
CA ILE A 300 -7.05 -8.70 -19.90
C ILE A 300 -6.88 -10.18 -20.25
N ILE A 301 -6.60 -11.03 -19.26
CA ILE A 301 -6.43 -12.48 -19.47
C ILE A 301 -7.78 -13.16 -19.61
N LYS A 302 -8.82 -12.64 -18.93
CA LYS A 302 -10.19 -13.20 -18.90
C LYS A 302 -10.19 -14.63 -18.39
N VAL A 303 -9.61 -14.79 -17.19
CA VAL A 303 -9.51 -16.09 -16.52
C VAL A 303 -10.88 -16.72 -16.32
N LYS A 304 -10.93 -18.07 -16.37
CA LYS A 304 -12.16 -18.84 -16.26
C LYS A 304 -12.33 -19.39 -14.84
N ARG A 305 -13.54 -19.87 -14.56
CA ARG A 305 -13.91 -20.54 -13.30
C ARG A 305 -13.05 -21.78 -13.05
N ILE A 306 -12.65 -21.99 -11.80
CA ILE A 306 -11.77 -23.07 -11.37
C ILE A 306 -12.12 -23.53 -9.95
N TRP A 307 -11.95 -24.84 -9.66
CA TRP A 307 -12.21 -25.40 -8.33
C TRP A 307 -11.06 -25.19 -7.35
N HIS A 308 -11.41 -24.81 -6.11
CA HIS A 308 -10.46 -24.83 -5.01
C HIS A 308 -10.26 -26.25 -4.49
N LYS A 309 -9.03 -26.69 -4.34
CA LYS A 309 -8.67 -28.09 -4.07
C LYS A 309 -9.08 -28.62 -2.71
N GLU A 310 -9.16 -27.76 -1.71
CA GLU A 310 -9.49 -28.16 -0.34
C GLU A 310 -10.99 -28.39 -0.15
N THR A 311 -11.81 -28.07 -1.15
CA THR A 311 -13.27 -28.23 -1.12
C THR A 311 -13.67 -29.38 -2.00
N GLN A 312 -14.14 -30.47 -1.37
CA GLN A 312 -14.61 -31.69 -2.08
C GLN A 312 -16.12 -31.69 -2.26
N SER A 313 -16.83 -30.85 -1.52
CA SER A 313 -18.29 -30.73 -1.58
C SER A 313 -18.73 -29.27 -1.37
N PRO A 314 -19.96 -28.89 -1.75
CA PRO A 314 -20.52 -27.58 -1.45
C PRO A 314 -20.62 -27.25 0.06
N GLU A 315 -20.57 -28.30 0.91
CA GLU A 315 -20.64 -28.17 2.37
C GLU A 315 -19.29 -27.74 2.97
N ASP A 316 -18.19 -27.96 2.22
CA ASP A 316 -16.81 -27.61 2.64
C ASP A 316 -16.40 -26.20 2.21
N GLU A 317 -17.33 -25.33 1.83
CA GLU A 317 -17.02 -23.97 1.37
C GLU A 317 -16.19 -23.18 2.39
N ILE A 318 -15.07 -22.62 1.92
CA ILE A 318 -14.26 -21.69 2.71
C ILE A 318 -14.90 -20.30 2.65
N ILE A 319 -15.34 -19.80 3.81
CA ILE A 319 -15.87 -18.43 3.89
C ILE A 319 -14.71 -17.44 3.94
N VAL A 320 -14.70 -16.53 2.99
CA VAL A 320 -13.73 -15.45 2.91
C VAL A 320 -14.44 -14.09 2.97
N THR A 321 -13.73 -13.07 3.40
CA THR A 321 -14.19 -11.68 3.29
C THR A 321 -13.11 -10.82 2.64
N TYR A 322 -13.47 -9.66 2.07
CA TYR A 322 -12.54 -8.80 1.36
C TYR A 322 -12.49 -7.38 1.94
N HIS A 323 -11.29 -6.92 2.32
CA HIS A 323 -11.02 -5.54 2.70
C HIS A 323 -10.59 -4.74 1.47
N ASP A 324 -11.35 -3.71 1.11
CA ASP A 324 -11.03 -2.77 0.04
C ASP A 324 -9.90 -1.81 0.46
N PRO A 325 -8.69 -1.93 -0.09
CA PRO A 325 -7.63 -0.98 0.19
C PRO A 325 -7.98 0.41 -0.37
N CYS A 326 -7.78 1.44 0.45
CA CYS A 326 -8.13 2.81 0.07
C CYS A 326 -7.43 3.29 -1.22
N HIS A 327 -6.17 2.92 -1.44
CA HIS A 327 -5.45 3.28 -2.65
C HIS A 327 -5.97 2.55 -3.89
N LEU A 328 -6.52 1.35 -3.75
CA LEU A 328 -7.08 0.61 -4.87
C LEU A 328 -8.48 1.13 -5.20
N LYS A 329 -9.41 1.09 -4.23
CA LYS A 329 -10.79 1.52 -4.44
C LYS A 329 -10.89 3.01 -4.71
N ARG A 330 -10.46 3.87 -3.77
CA ARG A 330 -10.60 5.34 -3.89
C ARG A 330 -9.55 5.96 -4.80
N GLY A 331 -8.35 5.39 -4.82
CA GLY A 331 -7.25 5.89 -5.62
C GLY A 331 -7.34 5.52 -7.08
N LEU A 332 -7.70 4.28 -7.40
CA LEU A 332 -7.68 3.73 -8.76
C LEU A 332 -9.06 3.33 -9.30
N GLY A 333 -10.11 3.29 -8.46
CA GLY A 333 -11.44 2.86 -8.88
C GLY A 333 -11.57 1.34 -9.08
N ILE A 334 -10.56 0.56 -8.65
CA ILE A 334 -10.48 -0.89 -8.80
C ILE A 334 -11.00 -1.54 -7.51
N TYR A 335 -12.12 -2.27 -7.58
CA TYR A 335 -12.72 -2.96 -6.42
C TYR A 335 -13.68 -4.08 -6.81
N LYS A 336 -14.12 -4.12 -8.07
CA LYS A 336 -15.00 -5.18 -8.60
C LYS A 336 -14.19 -6.41 -9.00
N GLU A 337 -13.03 -6.19 -9.57
CA GLU A 337 -12.18 -7.20 -10.18
C GLU A 337 -11.68 -8.22 -9.15
N GLN A 338 -11.44 -7.80 -7.90
CA GLN A 338 -11.07 -8.71 -6.81
C GLN A 338 -12.23 -9.65 -6.47
N ARG A 339 -13.45 -9.11 -6.40
CA ARG A 339 -14.66 -9.88 -6.14
C ARG A 339 -14.98 -10.83 -7.29
N GLU A 340 -14.80 -10.37 -8.51
CA GLU A 340 -14.96 -11.20 -9.70
C GLU A 340 -13.96 -12.34 -9.70
N LEU A 341 -12.66 -12.07 -9.45
CA LEU A 341 -11.65 -13.13 -9.34
C LEU A 341 -12.00 -14.15 -8.25
N ILE A 342 -12.44 -13.69 -7.06
CA ILE A 342 -12.84 -14.57 -5.97
C ILE A 342 -14.05 -15.43 -6.37
N SER A 343 -15.03 -14.86 -7.06
CA SER A 343 -16.24 -15.58 -7.50
C SER A 343 -15.97 -16.66 -8.56
N LEU A 344 -14.82 -16.59 -9.22
CA LEU A 344 -14.38 -17.61 -10.17
C LEU A 344 -13.75 -18.83 -9.49
N ILE A 345 -13.50 -18.78 -8.19
CA ILE A 345 -12.94 -19.90 -7.42
C ILE A 345 -14.09 -20.65 -6.77
N GLU A 346 -14.41 -21.83 -7.31
CA GLU A 346 -15.44 -22.70 -6.72
C GLU A 346 -14.96 -23.30 -5.40
N GLY A 347 -15.86 -23.46 -4.43
CA GLY A 347 -15.55 -23.84 -3.06
C GLY A 347 -15.15 -22.66 -2.15
N ILE A 348 -15.12 -21.45 -2.69
CA ILE A 348 -14.91 -20.22 -1.93
C ILE A 348 -16.19 -19.40 -1.93
N ARG A 349 -16.66 -19.01 -0.73
CA ARG A 349 -17.80 -18.12 -0.57
C ARG A 349 -17.39 -16.78 -0.01
N LEU A 350 -17.53 -15.72 -0.80
CA LEU A 350 -17.33 -14.34 -0.35
C LEU A 350 -18.51 -13.88 0.49
N LYS A 351 -18.23 -13.47 1.72
CA LYS A 351 -19.18 -12.79 2.60
C LYS A 351 -18.69 -11.38 2.86
N GLU A 352 -19.42 -10.40 2.35
CA GLU A 352 -19.03 -8.99 2.45
C GLU A 352 -19.10 -8.47 3.88
N MET A 353 -18.17 -7.60 4.23
CA MET A 353 -18.23 -6.76 5.42
C MET A 353 -19.34 -5.71 5.26
N SER A 354 -19.86 -5.18 6.37
CA SER A 354 -20.80 -4.05 6.31
C SER A 354 -20.15 -2.79 5.75
N MET A 355 -18.86 -2.58 6.03
CA MET A 355 -18.07 -1.47 5.50
C MET A 355 -16.70 -1.97 4.99
N PRO A 356 -16.66 -2.61 3.81
CA PRO A 356 -15.44 -3.24 3.30
C PRO A 356 -14.30 -2.24 3.06
N ASP A 357 -14.62 -0.99 2.77
CA ASP A 357 -13.68 0.11 2.51
C ASP A 357 -13.33 0.98 3.72
N ARG A 358 -13.84 0.64 4.92
CA ARG A 358 -13.38 1.28 6.17
C ARG A 358 -11.87 1.10 6.31
N CYS A 359 -11.15 2.21 6.55
CA CYS A 359 -9.70 2.18 6.65
C CYS A 359 -9.23 1.24 7.76
N CYS A 360 -8.19 0.44 7.48
CA CYS A 360 -7.56 -0.46 8.44
C CYS A 360 -6.65 0.26 9.46
N GLY A 361 -6.47 1.58 9.38
CA GLY A 361 -5.60 2.33 10.29
C GLY A 361 -4.10 2.31 9.95
N GLY A 362 -3.65 1.60 8.91
CA GLY A 362 -2.22 1.43 8.57
C GLY A 362 -1.52 2.74 8.17
N GLY A 363 -2.00 3.42 7.11
CA GLY A 363 -1.59 4.75 6.69
C GLY A 363 -0.08 4.95 6.48
N GLY A 364 0.62 3.98 5.91
CA GLY A 364 2.07 4.05 5.70
C GLY A 364 2.83 4.14 7.03
N SER A 365 3.42 5.31 7.34
CA SER A 365 4.12 5.51 8.61
C SER A 365 3.20 5.96 9.77
N PHE A 366 1.88 6.05 9.54
CA PHE A 366 0.92 6.49 10.57
C PHE A 366 0.88 5.51 11.75
N ASN A 367 0.76 4.23 11.48
CA ASN A 367 0.74 3.19 12.50
C ASN A 367 2.04 3.12 13.32
N LEU A 368 3.18 3.52 12.75
CA LEU A 368 4.45 3.61 13.48
C LEU A 368 4.50 4.82 14.42
N SER A 369 3.82 5.92 14.06
CA SER A 369 3.86 7.17 14.82
C SER A 369 2.71 7.32 15.82
N TYR A 370 1.57 6.67 15.56
CA TYR A 370 0.31 6.81 16.32
C TYR A 370 -0.32 5.43 16.53
N TYR A 371 0.43 4.51 17.16
CA TYR A 371 0.02 3.10 17.27
C TYR A 371 -1.32 2.90 17.96
N ASP A 372 -1.54 3.52 19.13
CA ASP A 372 -2.81 3.40 19.86
C ASP A 372 -4.01 3.91 19.05
N LEU A 373 -3.83 5.03 18.35
CA LEU A 373 -4.87 5.57 17.48
C LEU A 373 -5.10 4.66 16.24
N SER A 374 -4.03 4.10 15.71
CA SER A 374 -4.08 3.12 14.62
C SER A 374 -4.86 1.87 15.03
N LEU A 375 -4.63 1.35 16.24
CA LEU A 375 -5.37 0.20 16.79
C LEU A 375 -6.85 0.53 16.99
N LYS A 376 -7.21 1.68 17.58
CA LYS A 376 -8.61 2.10 17.73
C LYS A 376 -9.37 2.16 16.41
N ILE A 377 -8.70 2.67 15.34
CA ILE A 377 -9.28 2.69 14.01
C ILE A 377 -9.44 1.27 13.45
N LEU A 378 -8.46 0.41 13.68
CA LEU A 378 -8.44 -0.98 13.24
C LEU A 378 -9.52 -1.82 13.94
N ASP A 379 -9.78 -1.57 15.24
CA ASP A 379 -10.75 -2.33 16.01
C ASP A 379 -12.12 -2.40 15.34
N LYS A 380 -12.63 -1.29 14.83
CA LYS A 380 -13.89 -1.24 14.11
C LYS A 380 -13.88 -2.04 12.78
N LYS A 381 -12.71 -2.21 12.19
CA LYS A 381 -12.52 -3.06 11.01
C LYS A 381 -12.49 -4.54 11.40
N LEU A 382 -11.86 -4.86 12.53
CA LEU A 382 -11.82 -6.23 13.05
C LEU A 382 -13.21 -6.72 13.47
N ASP A 383 -14.02 -5.86 14.12
CA ASP A 383 -15.43 -6.17 14.43
C ASP A 383 -16.20 -6.55 13.15
N ASP A 384 -16.00 -5.77 12.08
CA ASP A 384 -16.66 -5.99 10.80
C ASP A 384 -16.21 -7.30 10.12
N ILE A 385 -14.91 -7.66 10.23
CA ILE A 385 -14.36 -8.92 9.76
C ILE A 385 -14.94 -10.09 10.57
N GLU A 386 -14.92 -10.01 11.88
CA GLU A 386 -15.39 -11.05 12.80
C GLU A 386 -16.87 -11.37 12.60
N ASN A 387 -17.70 -10.34 12.39
CA ASN A 387 -19.13 -10.47 12.10
C ASN A 387 -19.43 -11.19 10.76
N THR A 388 -18.46 -11.32 9.86
CA THR A 388 -18.64 -12.12 8.64
C THR A 388 -18.56 -13.62 8.92
N GLY A 389 -17.92 -14.04 10.00
CA GLY A 389 -17.62 -15.45 10.27
C GLY A 389 -16.60 -16.04 9.27
N ALA A 390 -15.86 -15.21 8.55
CA ALA A 390 -14.87 -15.67 7.59
C ALA A 390 -13.62 -16.23 8.30
N SER A 391 -13.08 -17.32 7.76
CA SER A 391 -11.79 -17.88 8.19
C SER A 391 -10.58 -17.18 7.54
N VAL A 392 -10.83 -16.47 6.43
CA VAL A 392 -9.80 -15.74 5.69
C VAL A 392 -10.29 -14.32 5.35
N VAL A 393 -9.48 -13.32 5.67
CA VAL A 393 -9.67 -11.95 5.16
C VAL A 393 -8.68 -11.68 4.03
N LEU A 394 -9.22 -11.24 2.90
CA LEU A 394 -8.45 -10.94 1.70
C LEU A 394 -8.18 -9.45 1.58
N THR A 395 -7.01 -9.09 1.06
CA THR A 395 -6.68 -7.70 0.73
C THR A 395 -5.58 -7.59 -0.33
N SER A 396 -5.73 -6.68 -1.27
CA SER A 396 -4.75 -6.43 -2.34
C SER A 396 -3.73 -5.31 -1.99
N CYS A 397 -3.42 -5.15 -0.70
CA CYS A 397 -2.45 -4.15 -0.25
C CYS A 397 -1.54 -4.70 0.85
N ALA A 398 -0.24 -4.75 0.59
CA ALA A 398 0.74 -5.21 1.56
C ALA A 398 0.72 -4.42 2.89
N GLY A 399 0.46 -3.11 2.85
CA GLY A 399 0.31 -2.29 4.06
C GLY A 399 -0.92 -2.66 4.87
N CYS A 400 -2.06 -2.91 4.22
CA CYS A 400 -3.28 -3.39 4.89
C CYS A 400 -3.09 -4.81 5.41
N HIS A 401 -2.41 -5.69 4.65
CA HIS A 401 -2.08 -7.05 5.07
C HIS A 401 -1.34 -7.04 6.42
N MET A 402 -0.24 -6.30 6.51
CA MET A 402 0.53 -6.19 7.76
C MET A 402 -0.31 -5.63 8.92
N GLN A 403 -1.15 -4.64 8.66
CA GLN A 403 -2.00 -4.02 9.67
C GLN A 403 -3.10 -4.97 10.18
N LEU A 404 -3.72 -5.74 9.28
CA LEU A 404 -4.72 -6.74 9.63
C LEU A 404 -4.10 -7.90 10.42
N VAL A 405 -2.92 -8.39 10.01
CA VAL A 405 -2.18 -9.42 10.75
C VAL A 405 -1.88 -8.96 12.18
N ASP A 406 -1.38 -7.73 12.38
CA ASP A 406 -1.13 -7.18 13.72
C ASP A 406 -2.42 -7.16 14.56
N GLY A 407 -3.52 -6.62 14.03
CA GLY A 407 -4.77 -6.51 14.76
C GLY A 407 -5.43 -7.85 15.10
N LEU A 408 -5.46 -8.78 14.14
CA LEU A 408 -5.98 -10.13 14.36
C LEU A 408 -5.19 -10.86 15.45
N ALA A 409 -3.87 -10.72 15.43
CA ALA A 409 -3.00 -11.29 16.48
C ALA A 409 -3.22 -10.63 17.85
N GLN A 410 -3.46 -9.30 17.92
CA GLN A 410 -3.79 -8.61 19.18
C GLN A 410 -5.08 -9.15 19.81
N ARG A 411 -6.07 -9.51 18.99
CA ARG A 411 -7.35 -10.09 19.43
C ARG A 411 -7.34 -11.61 19.51
N SER A 412 -6.24 -12.28 19.18
CA SER A 412 -6.13 -13.74 19.10
C SER A 412 -7.20 -14.40 18.21
N LEU A 413 -7.59 -13.71 17.12
CA LEU A 413 -8.58 -14.20 16.16
C LEU A 413 -7.91 -15.13 15.14
N PRO A 414 -8.33 -16.41 14.98
CA PRO A 414 -7.71 -17.37 14.09
C PRO A 414 -8.09 -17.15 12.62
N ILE A 415 -8.06 -15.92 12.16
CA ILE A 415 -8.41 -15.53 10.80
C ILE A 415 -7.11 -15.27 10.01
N GLN A 416 -6.96 -15.95 8.88
CA GLN A 416 -5.81 -15.76 8.01
C GLN A 416 -5.95 -14.49 7.17
N VAL A 417 -4.83 -13.83 6.87
CA VAL A 417 -4.79 -12.71 5.91
C VAL A 417 -4.10 -13.19 4.66
N LYS A 418 -4.78 -13.09 3.50
CA LYS A 418 -4.22 -13.48 2.19
C LYS A 418 -4.49 -12.40 1.13
N HIS A 419 -3.76 -12.47 0.05
CA HIS A 419 -4.08 -11.76 -1.19
C HIS A 419 -5.01 -12.60 -2.05
N PRO A 420 -5.99 -12.06 -2.81
CA PRO A 420 -6.86 -12.85 -3.68
C PRO A 420 -6.08 -13.75 -4.65
N ILE A 421 -4.93 -13.30 -5.14
CA ILE A 421 -4.07 -14.08 -6.04
C ILE A 421 -3.51 -15.36 -5.41
N GLU A 422 -3.33 -15.39 -4.09
CA GLU A 422 -2.84 -16.59 -3.39
C GLU A 422 -3.90 -17.69 -3.47
N LEU A 423 -5.16 -17.35 -3.19
CA LEU A 423 -6.26 -18.33 -3.32
C LEU A 423 -6.41 -18.83 -4.76
N TYR A 424 -6.36 -17.91 -5.74
CA TYR A 424 -6.43 -18.30 -7.13
C TYR A 424 -5.24 -19.17 -7.55
N SER A 425 -4.03 -18.83 -7.14
CA SER A 425 -2.83 -19.63 -7.43
C SER A 425 -2.86 -21.01 -6.78
N GLU A 426 -3.47 -21.15 -5.61
CA GLU A 426 -3.63 -22.43 -4.92
C GLU A 426 -4.46 -23.41 -5.74
N THR A 427 -5.41 -22.94 -6.54
CA THR A 427 -6.21 -23.78 -7.45
C THR A 427 -5.40 -24.31 -8.63
N LEU A 428 -4.28 -23.68 -8.97
CA LEU A 428 -3.44 -24.00 -10.13
C LEU A 428 -2.33 -25.03 -9.81
N LYS A 429 -2.20 -25.51 -8.56
CA LYS A 429 -1.06 -26.33 -8.10
C LYS A 429 -0.91 -27.68 -8.83
N ASP A 430 -1.98 -28.27 -9.41
CA ASP A 430 -1.93 -29.56 -10.09
C ASP A 430 -1.52 -29.50 -11.55
N PHE A 431 -1.16 -28.34 -12.05
CA PHE A 431 -0.65 -28.25 -13.38
C PHE A 431 0.88 -28.16 -13.35
N PRO A 432 1.61 -29.09 -13.98
CA PRO A 432 3.07 -28.98 -14.11
C PRO A 432 3.42 -27.66 -14.81
N ILE A 433 4.39 -26.97 -14.26
CA ILE A 433 4.94 -25.73 -14.83
C ILE A 433 5.86 -26.12 -15.97
#